data_a2e3caf6f11af52b047572a79b37e55d
#
_entry.id   a2e3caf6f11af52b047572a79b37e55d
#
_cell.length_a   1.000
_cell.length_b   1.000
_cell.length_c   1.000
_cell.angle_alpha   90.00
_cell.angle_beta   90.00
_cell.angle_gamma   90.00
#
_symmetry.space_group_name_H-M   'P 1'
#
loop_
_entity.id
_entity.type
_entity.pdbx_description
1 polymer ?
#
loop_
_entity_poly.entity_id
_entity_poly.type
_entity_poly.pdbx_seq_one_letter_code
_entity_poly.pdbx_strand_id
1 'polypeptide(L)'
;MSQEYHDFHILGFGVDVAQMNRAAFDALKPGGLFVVIDHAGAAGTGISQVQSLHRIEGAQLRREVEAAGFVFDGESAAVANPADDRTLNVFDEAIRGRTDQFVYRFRKPR
;
A
#
# COMPACT_ATOMS: atom_id res chain seq x y z
N MET A 1 -5.56 -3.91 6.08
CA MET A 1 -5.18 -2.47 6.11
C MET A 1 -5.71 -1.83 4.83
N SER A 2 -6.53 -0.81 4.94
CA SER A 2 -7.21 -0.22 3.79
C SER A 2 -6.98 1.30 3.75
N GLN A 3 -6.36 1.78 2.66
CA GLN A 3 -6.14 3.19 2.37
C GLN A 3 -5.31 3.94 3.42
N GLU A 4 -4.52 3.23 4.21
CA GLU A 4 -3.78 3.78 5.33
C GLU A 4 -2.27 3.57 5.23
N TYR A 5 -1.83 2.56 4.47
CA TYR A 5 -0.41 2.20 4.44
C TYR A 5 0.47 3.39 4.03
N HIS A 6 0.06 4.14 2.99
CA HIS A 6 0.83 5.31 2.54
C HIS A 6 0.97 6.37 3.64
N ASP A 7 -0.04 6.51 4.50
CA ASP A 7 -0.02 7.50 5.59
C ASP A 7 1.12 7.24 6.56
N PHE A 8 1.49 5.99 6.77
CA PHE A 8 2.56 5.65 7.72
C PHE A 8 3.94 6.05 7.21
N HIS A 9 4.07 6.41 5.93
CA HIS A 9 5.28 7.01 5.38
C HIS A 9 5.34 8.52 5.56
N ILE A 10 4.28 9.16 6.02
CA ILE A 10 4.28 10.60 6.27
C ILE A 10 5.08 10.86 7.54
N LEU A 11 6.13 11.67 7.42
CA LEU A 11 7.10 11.89 8.50
C LEU A 11 6.46 12.40 9.80
N GLY A 12 5.39 13.20 9.69
CA GLY A 12 4.69 13.75 10.85
C GLY A 12 4.03 12.71 11.75
N PHE A 13 3.83 11.48 11.27
CA PHE A 13 3.22 10.40 12.06
C PHE A 13 4.24 9.66 12.92
N GLY A 14 5.54 9.77 12.62
CA GLY A 14 6.61 9.15 13.42
C GLY A 14 6.63 7.62 13.38
N VAL A 15 6.06 7.01 12.36
CA VAL A 15 5.98 5.55 12.24
C VAL A 15 7.21 5.00 11.50
N ASP A 16 7.82 3.96 12.06
CA ASP A 16 8.80 3.14 11.37
C ASP A 16 8.05 2.03 10.62
N VAL A 17 7.97 2.16 9.30
CA VAL A 17 7.17 1.25 8.46
C VAL A 17 7.75 -0.17 8.48
N ALA A 18 9.08 -0.32 8.50
CA ALA A 18 9.70 -1.63 8.57
C ALA A 18 9.33 -2.34 9.88
N GLN A 19 9.33 -1.62 10.98
CA GLN A 19 8.94 -2.15 12.28
C GLN A 19 7.45 -2.48 12.33
N MET A 20 6.60 -1.64 11.74
CA MET A 20 5.16 -1.87 11.63
C MET A 20 4.88 -3.17 10.87
N ASN A 21 5.53 -3.38 9.73
CA ASN A 21 5.37 -4.59 8.93
C ASN A 21 5.86 -5.82 9.68
N ARG A 22 6.95 -5.71 10.43
CA ARG A 22 7.46 -6.80 11.25
C ARG A 22 6.50 -7.15 12.38
N ALA A 23 5.90 -6.14 13.01
CA ALA A 23 4.89 -6.36 14.05
C ALA A 23 3.66 -7.09 13.48
N ALA A 24 3.22 -6.73 12.29
CA ALA A 24 2.13 -7.43 11.62
C ALA A 24 2.52 -8.90 11.32
N PHE A 25 3.74 -9.11 10.86
CA PHE A 25 4.26 -10.46 10.60
C PHE A 25 4.27 -11.29 11.89
N ASP A 26 4.78 -10.74 12.97
CA ASP A 26 4.90 -11.47 14.23
C ASP A 26 3.53 -11.79 14.84
N ALA A 27 2.54 -10.93 14.62
CA ALA A 27 1.20 -11.11 15.19
C ALA A 27 0.39 -12.19 14.47
N LEU A 28 0.75 -12.53 13.24
CA LEU A 28 0.01 -13.54 12.46
C LEU A 28 0.52 -14.94 12.74
N LYS A 29 -0.39 -15.90 12.68
CA LYS A 29 -0.04 -17.33 12.69
C LYS A 29 0.63 -17.71 11.36
N PRO A 30 1.50 -18.74 11.34
CA PRO A 30 2.00 -19.28 10.09
C PRO A 30 0.84 -19.61 9.14
N GLY A 31 0.97 -19.18 7.88
CA GLY A 31 -0.11 -19.29 6.89
C GLY A 31 -1.13 -18.17 6.94
N GLY A 32 -1.04 -17.25 7.91
CA GLY A 32 -1.94 -16.11 8.02
C GLY A 32 -1.76 -15.11 6.88
N LEU A 33 -2.81 -14.34 6.62
CA LEU A 33 -2.86 -13.40 5.50
C LEU A 33 -2.81 -11.95 5.98
N PHE A 34 -2.08 -11.13 5.24
CA PHE A 34 -2.03 -9.68 5.40
C PHE A 34 -2.47 -9.05 4.09
N VAL A 35 -3.61 -8.38 4.10
CA VAL A 35 -4.18 -7.74 2.91
C VAL A 35 -4.02 -6.24 3.03
N VAL A 36 -3.46 -5.62 1.99
CA VAL A 36 -3.26 -4.18 1.94
C VAL A 36 -3.95 -3.62 0.70
N ILE A 37 -4.80 -2.62 0.92
CA ILE A 37 -5.48 -1.86 -0.14
C ILE A 37 -5.02 -0.42 -0.01
N ASP A 38 -4.55 0.19 -1.11
CA ASP A 38 -4.14 1.59 -1.07
C ASP A 38 -4.25 2.25 -2.44
N HIS A 39 -4.18 3.58 -2.42
CA HIS A 39 -4.21 4.41 -3.63
C HIS A 39 -2.92 4.25 -4.40
N ALA A 40 -3.03 3.89 -5.69
CA ALA A 40 -1.88 3.60 -6.53
C ALA A 40 -1.16 4.88 -6.95
N GLY A 41 0.16 4.91 -6.72
CA GLY A 41 1.06 5.91 -7.26
C GLY A 41 1.59 5.48 -8.64
N ALA A 42 2.05 6.46 -9.42
CA ALA A 42 2.64 6.20 -10.74
C ALA A 42 3.94 5.41 -10.61
N ALA A 43 4.28 4.67 -11.65
CA ALA A 43 5.51 3.88 -11.67
C ALA A 43 6.73 4.77 -11.46
N GLY A 44 7.65 4.31 -10.62
CA GLY A 44 8.89 5.02 -10.30
C GLY A 44 8.77 6.08 -9.21
N THR A 45 7.58 6.34 -8.67
CA THR A 45 7.39 7.37 -7.64
C THR A 45 7.72 6.88 -6.22
N GLY A 46 7.75 5.57 -5.98
CA GLY A 46 8.06 5.02 -4.66
C GLY A 46 7.16 5.61 -3.58
N ILE A 47 7.78 6.26 -2.58
CA ILE A 47 7.07 6.94 -1.50
C ILE A 47 7.07 8.47 -1.67
N SER A 48 7.58 8.99 -2.80
CA SER A 48 7.78 10.43 -2.97
C SER A 48 6.49 11.25 -2.98
N GLN A 49 5.34 10.61 -3.22
CA GLN A 49 4.05 11.27 -3.35
C GLN A 49 3.06 10.90 -2.24
N VAL A 50 3.52 10.26 -1.16
CA VAL A 50 2.61 9.84 -0.08
C VAL A 50 1.95 11.05 0.59
N GLN A 51 2.69 12.13 0.82
CA GLN A 51 2.15 13.32 1.46
C GLN A 51 1.45 14.25 0.47
N SER A 52 2.00 14.46 -0.72
CA SER A 52 1.43 15.40 -1.69
C SER A 52 0.16 14.88 -2.35
N LEU A 53 0.12 13.60 -2.69
CA LEU A 53 -1.00 13.00 -3.43
C LEU A 53 -1.74 11.92 -2.64
N HIS A 54 -1.23 11.48 -1.51
CA HIS A 54 -1.74 10.33 -0.75
C HIS A 54 -1.74 9.05 -1.59
N ARG A 55 -0.66 8.86 -2.37
CA ARG A 55 -0.47 7.69 -3.23
C ARG A 55 0.85 7.03 -2.94
N ILE A 56 0.90 5.71 -3.07
CA ILE A 56 2.13 4.94 -2.97
C ILE A 56 2.25 4.01 -4.17
N GLU A 57 3.47 3.89 -4.71
CA GLU A 57 3.71 2.91 -5.77
C GLU A 57 3.58 1.49 -5.21
N GLY A 58 2.75 0.67 -5.88
CA GLY A 58 2.50 -0.69 -5.41
C GLY A 58 3.76 -1.54 -5.30
N ALA A 59 4.69 -1.40 -6.25
CA ALA A 59 5.96 -2.13 -6.22
C ALA A 59 6.80 -1.78 -5.00
N GLN A 60 6.78 -0.52 -4.56
CA GLN A 60 7.48 -0.09 -3.35
C GLN A 60 6.87 -0.72 -2.09
N LEU A 61 5.55 -0.65 -1.97
CA LEU A 61 4.83 -1.28 -0.85
C LEU A 61 5.13 -2.78 -0.79
N ARG A 62 5.07 -3.44 -1.93
CA ARG A 62 5.34 -4.87 -2.00
C ARG A 62 6.75 -5.21 -1.50
N ARG A 63 7.77 -4.45 -1.93
CA ARG A 63 9.15 -4.67 -1.47
C ARG A 63 9.26 -4.52 0.05
N GLU A 64 8.59 -3.53 0.61
CA GLU A 64 8.66 -3.26 2.05
C GLU A 64 8.00 -4.37 2.86
N VAL A 65 6.85 -4.85 2.42
CA VAL A 65 6.13 -5.93 3.12
C VAL A 65 6.89 -7.25 3.00
N GLU A 66 7.43 -7.55 1.81
CA GLU A 66 8.23 -8.75 1.60
C GLU A 66 9.52 -8.73 2.46
N ALA A 67 10.10 -7.54 2.67
CA ALA A 67 11.28 -7.40 3.53
C ALA A 67 11.03 -7.80 4.99
N ALA A 68 9.78 -7.75 5.45
CA ALA A 68 9.40 -8.21 6.79
C ALA A 68 9.26 -9.73 6.88
N GLY A 69 9.32 -10.45 5.76
CA GLY A 69 9.24 -11.91 5.72
C GLY A 69 8.00 -12.46 5.04
N PHE A 70 7.06 -11.61 4.65
CA PHE A 70 5.86 -12.04 3.93
C PHE A 70 6.18 -12.50 2.52
N VAL A 71 5.33 -13.41 2.01
CA VAL A 71 5.34 -13.83 0.61
C VAL A 71 4.15 -13.19 -0.09
N PHE A 72 4.37 -12.59 -1.26
CA PHE A 72 3.27 -12.07 -2.08
C PHE A 72 2.43 -13.24 -2.58
N ASP A 73 1.11 -13.18 -2.31
CA ASP A 73 0.22 -14.31 -2.54
C ASP A 73 -0.89 -14.00 -3.57
N GLY A 74 -0.92 -12.81 -4.09
CA GLY A 74 -1.87 -12.44 -5.15
C GLY A 74 -2.36 -11.01 -5.06
N GLU A 75 -3.07 -10.60 -6.12
CA GLU A 75 -3.67 -9.27 -6.20
C GLU A 75 -5.06 -9.36 -6.81
N SER A 76 -5.87 -8.33 -6.57
CA SER A 76 -7.19 -8.18 -7.16
C SER A 76 -7.29 -6.82 -7.86
N ALA A 77 -7.96 -6.78 -8.99
CA ALA A 77 -8.30 -5.56 -9.70
C ALA A 77 -9.68 -5.01 -9.33
N ALA A 78 -10.28 -5.50 -8.25
CA ALA A 78 -11.65 -5.14 -7.87
C ALA A 78 -11.86 -3.64 -7.68
N VAL A 79 -10.83 -2.92 -7.22
CA VAL A 79 -10.88 -1.46 -7.01
C VAL A 79 -9.92 -0.71 -7.94
N ALA A 80 -9.45 -1.34 -9.00
CA ALA A 80 -8.62 -0.70 -10.00
C ALA A 80 -9.45 0.26 -10.86
N ASN A 81 -8.86 1.40 -11.22
CA ASN A 81 -9.45 2.35 -12.14
C ASN A 81 -8.42 2.81 -13.16
N PRO A 82 -8.35 2.20 -14.34
CA PRO A 82 -7.38 2.59 -15.38
C PRO A 82 -7.56 4.01 -15.90
N ALA A 83 -8.72 4.63 -15.69
CA ALA A 83 -8.96 6.02 -16.09
C ALA A 83 -8.29 7.04 -15.17
N ASP A 84 -7.84 6.62 -13.98
CA ASP A 84 -7.07 7.47 -13.08
C ASP A 84 -5.60 7.48 -13.55
N ASP A 85 -5.10 8.64 -13.98
CA ASP A 85 -3.72 8.78 -14.44
C ASP A 85 -2.71 8.91 -13.29
N ARG A 86 -3.20 8.90 -12.04
CA ARG A 86 -2.38 8.93 -10.82
C ARG A 86 -1.61 10.23 -10.61
N THR A 87 -2.08 11.33 -11.21
CA THR A 87 -1.41 12.64 -11.11
C THR A 87 -2.06 13.59 -10.12
N LEU A 88 -3.29 13.28 -9.67
CA LEU A 88 -4.05 14.14 -8.77
C LEU A 88 -4.01 13.61 -7.34
N ASN A 89 -4.11 14.53 -6.38
CA ASN A 89 -4.35 14.16 -4.99
C ASN A 89 -5.66 13.36 -4.91
N VAL A 90 -5.70 12.33 -4.09
CA VAL A 90 -6.85 11.42 -4.00
C VAL A 90 -8.14 12.12 -3.53
N PHE A 91 -8.02 13.29 -2.89
CA PHE A 91 -9.16 14.09 -2.46
C PHE A 91 -9.62 15.12 -3.49
N ASP A 92 -8.93 15.24 -4.64
CA ASP A 92 -9.35 16.12 -5.73
C ASP A 92 -10.73 15.73 -6.22
N GLU A 93 -11.61 16.72 -6.42
CA GLU A 93 -13.00 16.46 -6.83
C GLU A 93 -13.11 15.65 -8.13
N ALA A 94 -12.14 15.81 -9.04
CA ALA A 94 -12.12 15.10 -10.32
C ALA A 94 -11.97 13.58 -10.16
N ILE A 95 -11.38 13.11 -9.04
CA ILE A 95 -11.06 11.69 -8.87
C ILE A 95 -11.47 11.13 -7.51
N ARG A 96 -11.89 11.96 -6.57
CA ARG A 96 -12.25 11.52 -5.22
C ARG A 96 -13.28 10.40 -5.25
N GLY A 97 -13.00 9.32 -4.53
CA GLY A 97 -13.83 8.11 -4.50
C GLY A 97 -13.68 7.22 -5.73
N ARG A 98 -12.85 7.61 -6.72
CA ARG A 98 -12.65 6.87 -7.96
C ARG A 98 -11.18 6.68 -8.29
N THR A 99 -10.30 6.79 -7.31
CA THR A 99 -8.86 6.59 -7.52
C THR A 99 -8.57 5.15 -7.91
N ASP A 100 -7.50 4.97 -8.70
CA ASP A 100 -6.96 3.64 -8.93
C ASP A 100 -6.38 3.12 -7.61
N GLN A 101 -6.80 1.93 -7.21
CA GLN A 101 -6.33 1.29 -6.00
C GLN A 101 -5.91 -0.13 -6.31
N PHE A 102 -4.87 -0.59 -5.62
CA PHE A 102 -4.46 -1.98 -5.68
C PHE A 102 -4.91 -2.73 -4.43
N VAL A 103 -5.08 -4.03 -4.58
CA VAL A 103 -5.33 -4.95 -3.46
C VAL A 103 -4.25 -6.01 -3.52
N TYR A 104 -3.36 -6.03 -2.54
CA TYR A 104 -2.30 -7.02 -2.44
C TYR A 104 -2.54 -7.93 -1.25
N ARG A 105 -2.39 -9.22 -1.48
CA ARG A 105 -2.47 -10.23 -0.43
C ARG A 105 -1.09 -10.84 -0.22
N PHE A 106 -0.66 -10.82 1.02
CA PHE A 106 0.60 -11.41 1.45
C PHE A 106 0.30 -12.52 2.44
N ARG A 107 1.17 -13.51 2.48
CA ARG A 107 1.02 -14.64 3.40
C ARG A 107 2.27 -14.78 4.25
N LYS A 108 2.08 -15.08 5.53
CA LYS A 108 3.16 -15.50 6.40
C LYS A 108 3.48 -16.96 6.08
N PRO A 109 4.74 -17.31 5.73
CA PRO A 109 5.12 -18.70 5.45
C PRO A 109 4.82 -19.59 6.64
N ARG A 110 4.49 -20.83 6.34
CA ARG A 110 4.24 -21.86 7.35
C ARG A 110 5.52 -22.45 7.90
#